data_654aedf68162d41de1454f687c981d30
#
_entry.id   654aedf68162d41de1454f687c981d30
#
_cell.length_a   1.000
_cell.length_b   1.000
_cell.length_c   1.000
_cell.angle_alpha   90.00
_cell.angle_beta   90.00
_cell.angle_gamma   90.00
#
_symmetry.space_group_name_H-M   'P 1'
#
loop_
_entity.id
_entity.type
_entity.pdbx_description
1 polymer ?
#
loop_
_entity_poly.entity_id
_entity_poly.type
_entity_poly.pdbx_seq_one_letter_code
_entity_poly.pdbx_strand_id
1 'polypeptide(L)'
;MNILKKELKIGLKPFIFWSIGLFFLVFAGVVKFTGISGVEGASVKELFDKFPKIILALFGMAGLDATAIDGYYGILAFYALICGMIYGVSLGTNIINREVVDKTFEFIFTKPRKRSYIVNMKFISATIYLAAFSLLNYIFSIVAIRTLDLEKNIDKEILLFSLAIFIISMLYCVIGIFIATVIKNYEKGNLYGNLFFFVTFILSIIYDVVENGSIIRIFTPFKYLLPTDIVNGKFEILPLIASIVIIIALYIVSLKIFERKEFSN
;
A
#
# COMPACT_ATOMS: atom_id res chain seq x y z
N MET A 1 -30.89 -6.65 -3.24
CA MET A 1 -29.82 -6.36 -2.25
C MET A 1 -28.72 -5.58 -2.97
N ASN A 2 -28.28 -4.45 -2.44
CA ASN A 2 -27.23 -3.65 -3.08
C ASN A 2 -25.86 -4.34 -2.80
N ILE A 3 -25.19 -4.83 -3.85
CA ILE A 3 -23.91 -5.54 -3.76
C ILE A 3 -22.86 -4.69 -3.04
N LEU A 4 -22.77 -3.42 -3.40
CA LEU A 4 -21.83 -2.49 -2.77
C LEU A 4 -22.04 -2.43 -1.24
N LYS A 5 -23.31 -2.32 -0.79
CA LYS A 5 -23.64 -2.26 0.65
C LYS A 5 -23.24 -3.54 1.40
N LYS A 6 -23.40 -4.71 0.74
CA LYS A 6 -22.94 -5.99 1.28
C LYS A 6 -21.42 -6.01 1.42
N GLU A 7 -20.71 -5.60 0.37
CA GLU A 7 -19.23 -5.58 0.35
C GLU A 7 -18.66 -4.62 1.41
N LEU A 8 -19.22 -3.43 1.53
CA LEU A 8 -18.85 -2.48 2.59
C LEU A 8 -19.08 -3.06 3.99
N LYS A 9 -20.16 -3.80 4.22
CA LYS A 9 -20.39 -4.44 5.52
C LYS A 9 -19.37 -5.55 5.83
N ILE A 10 -19.00 -6.34 4.83
CA ILE A 10 -18.04 -7.44 4.99
C ILE A 10 -16.61 -6.90 5.19
N GLY A 11 -16.23 -5.87 4.44
CA GLY A 11 -14.90 -5.26 4.51
C GLY A 11 -14.64 -4.45 5.79
N LEU A 12 -15.68 -4.16 6.58
CA LEU A 12 -15.56 -3.31 7.77
C LEU A 12 -14.64 -3.91 8.85
N LYS A 13 -14.73 -5.22 9.12
CA LYS A 13 -13.89 -5.89 10.13
C LYS A 13 -12.39 -5.83 9.78
N PRO A 14 -11.96 -6.24 8.56
CA PRO A 14 -10.57 -6.07 8.13
C PRO A 14 -10.13 -4.61 8.18
N PHE A 15 -10.97 -3.68 7.73
CA PHE A 15 -10.66 -2.25 7.74
C PHE A 15 -10.37 -1.73 9.15
N ILE A 16 -11.21 -2.07 10.14
CA ILE A 16 -11.00 -1.68 11.54
C ILE A 16 -9.68 -2.24 12.05
N PHE A 17 -9.38 -3.52 11.77
CA PHE A 17 -8.12 -4.15 12.17
C PHE A 17 -6.89 -3.38 11.62
N TRP A 18 -6.87 -3.10 10.31
CA TRP A 18 -5.79 -2.35 9.69
C TRP A 18 -5.71 -0.90 10.19
N SER A 19 -6.86 -0.26 10.47
CA SER A 19 -6.91 1.10 11.01
C SER A 19 -6.36 1.19 12.43
N ILE A 20 -6.62 0.20 13.28
CA ILE A 20 -6.03 0.10 14.61
C ILE A 20 -4.51 -0.08 14.52
N GLY A 21 -4.03 -0.98 13.65
CA GLY A 21 -2.60 -1.15 13.40
C GLY A 21 -1.92 0.14 12.94
N LEU A 22 -2.55 0.87 12.02
CA LEU A 22 -2.07 2.15 11.54
C LEU A 22 -2.03 3.22 12.64
N PHE A 23 -3.05 3.28 13.48
CA PHE A 23 -3.09 4.18 14.64
C PHE A 23 -1.88 3.95 15.55
N PHE A 24 -1.66 2.71 15.99
CA PHE A 24 -0.51 2.39 16.84
C PHE A 24 0.83 2.65 16.14
N LEU A 25 0.95 2.35 14.85
CA LEU A 25 2.16 2.63 14.07
C LEU A 25 2.51 4.12 14.12
N VAL A 26 1.54 5.00 13.83
CA VAL A 26 1.78 6.43 13.74
C VAL A 26 2.05 7.02 15.12
N PHE A 27 1.20 6.76 16.10
CA PHE A 27 1.35 7.37 17.44
C PHE A 27 2.58 6.82 18.18
N ALA A 28 2.83 5.51 18.15
CA ALA A 28 4.04 4.95 18.77
C ALA A 28 5.31 5.41 18.06
N GLY A 29 5.24 5.58 16.73
CA GLY A 29 6.35 6.13 15.95
C GLY A 29 6.67 7.57 16.34
N VAL A 30 5.66 8.44 16.43
CA VAL A 30 5.85 9.85 16.83
C VAL A 30 6.41 9.95 18.26
N VAL A 31 5.92 9.14 19.20
CA VAL A 31 6.50 9.08 20.57
C VAL A 31 7.96 8.65 20.52
N LYS A 32 8.35 7.69 19.67
CA LYS A 32 9.76 7.31 19.51
C LYS A 32 10.64 8.46 18.98
N PHE A 33 10.11 9.31 18.13
CA PHE A 33 10.85 10.46 17.59
C PHE A 33 11.36 11.38 18.68
N THR A 34 10.58 11.60 19.75
CA THR A 34 11.01 12.47 20.88
C THR A 34 12.24 11.93 21.59
N GLY A 35 12.45 10.61 21.62
CA GLY A 35 13.65 9.99 22.17
C GLY A 35 14.87 10.05 21.23
N ILE A 36 14.65 10.16 19.91
CA ILE A 36 15.71 10.20 18.89
C ILE A 36 16.17 11.67 18.67
N SER A 37 15.25 12.62 18.67
CA SER A 37 15.52 14.05 18.43
C SER A 37 16.07 14.78 19.65
N GLY A 38 16.16 14.11 20.81
CA GLY A 38 16.70 14.68 22.04
C GLY A 38 18.23 14.93 22.00
N VAL A 39 18.82 15.18 23.15
CA VAL A 39 20.20 15.68 23.37
C VAL A 39 21.33 14.92 22.64
N GLU A 40 21.07 13.75 22.07
CA GLU A 40 22.02 12.84 21.41
C GLU A 40 21.82 12.70 19.90
N GLY A 41 21.09 13.60 19.25
CA GLY A 41 20.79 13.50 17.80
C GLY A 41 22.04 13.30 16.92
N ALA A 42 23.15 13.94 17.25
CA ALA A 42 24.43 13.77 16.52
C ALA A 42 24.99 12.35 16.68
N SER A 43 24.93 11.77 17.89
CA SER A 43 25.39 10.41 18.18
C SER A 43 24.51 9.36 17.50
N VAL A 44 23.20 9.61 17.40
CA VAL A 44 22.26 8.73 16.70
C VAL A 44 22.52 8.73 15.20
N LYS A 45 22.79 9.89 14.58
CA LYS A 45 23.14 9.98 13.17
C LYS A 45 24.42 9.22 12.84
N GLU A 46 25.49 9.38 13.64
CA GLU A 46 26.73 8.63 13.48
C GLU A 46 26.55 7.11 13.62
N LEU A 47 25.60 6.66 14.44
CA LEU A 47 25.26 5.25 14.55
C LEU A 47 24.60 4.74 13.28
N PHE A 48 23.63 5.47 12.71
CA PHE A 48 22.97 5.08 11.46
C PHE A 48 23.94 5.08 10.27
N ASP A 49 24.87 6.04 10.20
CA ASP A 49 25.90 6.11 9.14
C ASP A 49 26.85 4.90 9.14
N LYS A 50 26.97 4.19 10.27
CA LYS A 50 27.76 2.95 10.40
C LYS A 50 27.02 1.69 9.93
N PHE A 51 25.69 1.74 9.76
CA PHE A 51 24.94 0.56 9.32
C PHE A 51 25.20 0.25 7.84
N PRO A 52 25.31 -1.04 7.47
CA PRO A 52 25.34 -1.45 6.06
C PRO A 52 24.13 -0.93 5.28
N LYS A 53 24.34 -0.50 4.04
CA LYS A 53 23.27 0.01 3.15
C LYS A 53 22.03 -0.91 3.11
N ILE A 54 22.24 -2.23 3.13
CA ILE A 54 21.17 -3.23 3.11
C ILE A 54 20.28 -3.15 4.36
N ILE A 55 20.84 -2.87 5.53
CA ILE A 55 20.10 -2.69 6.78
C ILE A 55 19.24 -1.43 6.68
N LEU A 56 19.83 -0.32 6.24
CA LEU A 56 19.10 0.94 6.06
C LEU A 56 17.94 0.79 5.05
N ALA A 57 18.18 0.07 3.95
CA ALA A 57 17.17 -0.21 2.95
C ALA A 57 16.02 -1.08 3.50
N LEU A 58 16.35 -2.13 4.28
CA LEU A 58 15.37 -3.03 4.90
C LEU A 58 14.43 -2.29 5.85
N PHE A 59 14.95 -1.32 6.59
CA PHE A 59 14.18 -0.51 7.55
C PHE A 59 13.59 0.77 6.95
N GLY A 60 13.72 0.98 5.63
CA GLY A 60 13.18 2.17 4.96
C GLY A 60 13.92 3.48 5.30
N MET A 61 15.16 3.36 5.79
CA MET A 61 16.00 4.50 6.18
C MET A 61 16.96 4.95 5.07
N ALA A 62 17.00 4.24 3.93
CA ALA A 62 17.91 4.56 2.85
C ALA A 62 17.70 5.99 2.32
N GLY A 63 18.72 6.84 2.46
CA GLY A 63 18.68 8.23 2.00
C GLY A 63 17.80 9.17 2.83
N LEU A 64 17.31 8.76 4.01
CA LEU A 64 16.50 9.57 4.92
C LEU A 64 17.29 9.88 6.20
N ASP A 65 17.16 11.12 6.70
CA ASP A 65 17.73 11.52 7.99
C ASP A 65 16.70 11.25 9.11
N ALA A 66 16.93 10.20 9.90
CA ALA A 66 16.04 9.82 10.98
C ALA A 66 16.04 10.81 12.16
N THR A 67 16.96 11.76 12.22
CA THR A 67 17.02 12.80 13.27
C THR A 67 16.19 14.02 12.91
N ALA A 68 15.89 14.23 11.62
CA ALA A 68 15.00 15.28 11.14
C ALA A 68 13.56 14.76 11.04
N ILE A 69 12.57 15.57 11.41
CA ILE A 69 11.16 15.17 11.47
C ILE A 69 10.62 14.69 10.13
N ASP A 70 10.99 15.34 9.04
CA ASP A 70 10.57 14.97 7.67
C ASP A 70 11.17 13.63 7.23
N GLY A 71 12.47 13.41 7.48
CA GLY A 71 13.13 12.14 7.20
C GLY A 71 12.57 11.01 8.07
N TYR A 72 12.36 11.27 9.37
CA TYR A 72 11.75 10.31 10.26
C TYR A 72 10.31 9.96 9.87
N TYR A 73 9.52 10.97 9.48
CA TYR A 73 8.17 10.72 8.97
C TYR A 73 8.19 9.91 7.67
N GLY A 74 9.19 10.13 6.81
CA GLY A 74 9.41 9.29 5.63
C GLY A 74 9.59 7.80 5.98
N ILE A 75 10.31 7.50 7.07
CA ILE A 75 10.48 6.14 7.59
C ILE A 75 9.14 5.59 8.12
N LEU A 76 8.36 6.38 8.86
CA LEU A 76 7.03 5.95 9.31
C LEU A 76 6.09 5.69 8.13
N ALA A 77 6.09 6.58 7.14
CA ALA A 77 5.29 6.44 5.93
C ALA A 77 5.67 5.18 5.13
N PHE A 78 6.94 4.77 5.13
CA PHE A 78 7.37 3.51 4.55
C PHE A 78 6.65 2.30 5.18
N TYR A 79 6.52 2.24 6.50
CA TYR A 79 5.79 1.16 7.17
C TYR A 79 4.27 1.25 6.92
N ALA A 80 3.71 2.45 6.90
CA ALA A 80 2.30 2.66 6.55
C ALA A 80 2.02 2.22 5.10
N LEU A 81 2.96 2.45 4.18
CA LEU A 81 2.90 2.00 2.79
C LEU A 81 2.90 0.47 2.69
N ILE A 82 3.77 -0.22 3.45
CA ILE A 82 3.79 -1.69 3.55
C ILE A 82 2.41 -2.20 4.01
N CYS A 83 1.85 -1.64 5.07
CA CYS A 83 0.51 -1.99 5.54
C CYS A 83 -0.55 -1.79 4.45
N GLY A 84 -0.51 -0.65 3.75
CA GLY A 84 -1.43 -0.33 2.66
C GLY A 84 -1.32 -1.31 1.48
N MET A 85 -0.10 -1.72 1.11
CA MET A 85 0.12 -2.69 0.02
C MET A 85 -0.42 -4.07 0.37
N ILE A 86 -0.12 -4.60 1.56
CA ILE A 86 -0.62 -5.91 2.02
C ILE A 86 -2.16 -5.87 2.10
N TYR A 87 -2.72 -4.79 2.63
CA TYR A 87 -4.16 -4.59 2.67
C TYR A 87 -4.77 -4.51 1.26
N GLY A 88 -4.14 -3.76 0.35
CA GLY A 88 -4.55 -3.67 -1.05
C GLY A 88 -4.56 -5.01 -1.77
N VAL A 89 -3.46 -5.78 -1.66
CA VAL A 89 -3.39 -7.16 -2.21
C VAL A 89 -4.52 -8.03 -1.67
N SER A 90 -4.74 -7.99 -0.35
CA SER A 90 -5.79 -8.78 0.30
C SER A 90 -7.19 -8.40 -0.20
N LEU A 91 -7.49 -7.11 -0.32
CA LEU A 91 -8.76 -6.65 -0.89
C LEU A 91 -8.92 -7.11 -2.34
N GLY A 92 -7.87 -6.94 -3.16
CA GLY A 92 -7.90 -7.30 -4.58
C GLY A 92 -8.12 -8.80 -4.81
N THR A 93 -7.37 -9.65 -4.15
CA THR A 93 -7.50 -11.11 -4.29
C THR A 93 -8.87 -11.60 -3.82
N ASN A 94 -9.40 -11.02 -2.73
CA ASN A 94 -10.70 -11.40 -2.18
C ASN A 94 -11.91 -10.97 -3.02
N ILE A 95 -11.73 -10.05 -3.99
CA ILE A 95 -12.82 -9.67 -4.92
C ILE A 95 -13.37 -10.91 -5.65
N ILE A 96 -12.51 -11.84 -6.02
CA ILE A 96 -12.88 -13.05 -6.77
C ILE A 96 -12.84 -14.28 -5.86
N ASN A 97 -11.75 -14.48 -5.14
CA ASN A 97 -11.48 -15.72 -4.41
C ASN A 97 -12.53 -16.03 -3.35
N ARG A 98 -13.00 -15.02 -2.62
CA ARG A 98 -13.93 -15.23 -1.51
C ARG A 98 -15.20 -15.95 -1.95
N GLU A 99 -15.81 -15.53 -3.06
CA GLU A 99 -17.06 -16.12 -3.53
C GLU A 99 -16.88 -17.57 -4.00
N VAL A 100 -15.70 -17.90 -4.50
CA VAL A 100 -15.37 -19.27 -4.94
C VAL A 100 -15.08 -20.15 -3.74
N VAL A 101 -14.29 -19.69 -2.79
CA VAL A 101 -13.94 -20.42 -1.56
C VAL A 101 -15.17 -20.66 -0.68
N ASP A 102 -16.03 -19.64 -0.53
CA ASP A 102 -17.28 -19.73 0.24
C ASP A 102 -18.38 -20.51 -0.49
N LYS A 103 -18.12 -21.05 -1.71
CA LYS A 103 -19.09 -21.76 -2.55
C LYS A 103 -20.36 -20.95 -2.84
N THR A 104 -20.31 -19.64 -2.74
CA THR A 104 -21.41 -18.72 -3.04
C THR A 104 -21.41 -18.25 -4.49
N PHE A 105 -20.42 -18.70 -5.24
CA PHE A 105 -20.18 -18.36 -6.64
C PHE A 105 -21.42 -18.57 -7.51
N GLU A 106 -22.03 -19.77 -7.49
CA GLU A 106 -23.21 -20.09 -8.29
C GLU A 106 -24.38 -19.14 -7.97
N PHE A 107 -24.63 -18.86 -6.68
CA PHE A 107 -25.71 -17.98 -6.25
C PHE A 107 -25.53 -16.53 -6.70
N ILE A 108 -24.31 -16.03 -6.75
CA ILE A 108 -24.02 -14.62 -7.08
C ILE A 108 -23.96 -14.39 -8.59
N PHE A 109 -23.37 -15.32 -9.34
CA PHE A 109 -23.16 -15.19 -10.78
C PHE A 109 -24.27 -15.78 -11.66
N THR A 110 -25.26 -16.48 -11.08
CA THR A 110 -26.51 -16.87 -11.76
C THR A 110 -27.57 -15.77 -11.76
N LYS A 111 -27.35 -14.68 -11.02
CA LYS A 111 -28.26 -13.53 -11.07
C LYS A 111 -28.24 -12.88 -12.48
N PRO A 112 -29.37 -12.29 -12.94
CA PRO A 112 -29.48 -11.69 -14.27
C PRO A 112 -28.70 -10.37 -14.38
N ARG A 113 -27.44 -10.37 -13.95
CA ARG A 113 -26.51 -9.21 -14.03
C ARG A 113 -25.19 -9.67 -14.62
N LYS A 114 -24.57 -8.78 -15.42
CA LYS A 114 -23.23 -9.04 -15.99
C LYS A 114 -22.22 -9.28 -14.87
N ARG A 115 -21.32 -10.25 -15.06
CA ARG A 115 -20.23 -10.56 -14.11
C ARG A 115 -19.35 -9.35 -13.82
N SER A 116 -19.05 -8.54 -14.85
CA SER A 116 -18.31 -7.29 -14.70
C SER A 116 -18.96 -6.30 -13.75
N TYR A 117 -20.30 -6.19 -13.73
CA TYR A 117 -20.99 -5.33 -12.77
C TYR A 117 -20.70 -5.73 -11.32
N ILE A 118 -20.66 -7.03 -11.02
CA ILE A 118 -20.40 -7.53 -9.67
C ILE A 118 -18.96 -7.19 -9.26
N VAL A 119 -17.99 -7.45 -10.13
CA VAL A 119 -16.57 -7.11 -9.89
C VAL A 119 -16.38 -5.62 -9.71
N ASN A 120 -17.03 -4.79 -10.54
CA ASN A 120 -16.97 -3.34 -10.41
C ASN A 120 -17.49 -2.85 -9.05
N MET A 121 -18.62 -3.39 -8.55
CA MET A 121 -19.14 -2.99 -7.24
C MET A 121 -18.21 -3.40 -6.10
N LYS A 122 -17.54 -4.53 -6.20
CA LYS A 122 -16.53 -4.98 -5.24
C LYS A 122 -15.26 -4.13 -5.31
N PHE A 123 -14.81 -3.79 -6.52
CA PHE A 123 -13.67 -2.91 -6.73
C PHE A 123 -13.92 -1.51 -6.17
N ILE A 124 -15.12 -0.94 -6.38
CA ILE A 124 -15.51 0.34 -5.77
C ILE A 124 -15.46 0.24 -4.24
N SER A 125 -15.92 -0.86 -3.65
CA SER A 125 -15.81 -1.07 -2.20
C SER A 125 -14.36 -1.10 -1.73
N ALA A 126 -13.46 -1.79 -2.45
CA ALA A 126 -12.04 -1.83 -2.14
C ALA A 126 -11.40 -0.43 -2.25
N THR A 127 -11.74 0.33 -3.29
CA THR A 127 -11.28 1.72 -3.48
C THR A 127 -11.70 2.61 -2.32
N ILE A 128 -12.95 2.50 -1.85
CA ILE A 128 -13.45 3.27 -0.69
C ILE A 128 -12.62 2.93 0.56
N TYR A 129 -12.33 1.66 0.82
CA TYR A 129 -11.54 1.26 1.98
C TYR A 129 -10.09 1.72 1.90
N LEU A 130 -9.46 1.67 0.73
CA LEU A 130 -8.09 2.16 0.56
C LEU A 130 -8.02 3.69 0.66
N ALA A 131 -9.02 4.40 0.13
CA ALA A 131 -9.13 5.84 0.30
C ALA A 131 -9.33 6.22 1.78
N ALA A 132 -10.20 5.50 2.49
CA ALA A 132 -10.42 5.72 3.92
C ALA A 132 -9.15 5.40 4.74
N PHE A 133 -8.41 4.33 4.41
CA PHE A 133 -7.15 3.98 5.06
C PHE A 133 -6.09 5.08 4.89
N SER A 134 -5.93 5.59 3.67
CA SER A 134 -5.03 6.70 3.36
C SER A 134 -5.45 8.00 4.07
N LEU A 135 -6.75 8.29 4.12
CA LEU A 135 -7.28 9.45 4.84
C LEU A 135 -7.03 9.33 6.36
N LEU A 136 -7.20 8.13 6.93
CA LEU A 136 -6.86 7.89 8.33
C LEU A 136 -5.37 8.08 8.59
N ASN A 137 -4.49 7.63 7.69
CA ASN A 137 -3.06 7.91 7.80
C ASN A 137 -2.78 9.42 7.86
N TYR A 138 -3.40 10.19 6.97
CA TYR A 138 -3.28 11.65 6.98
C TYR A 138 -3.73 12.26 8.30
N ILE A 139 -4.94 11.91 8.76
CA ILE A 139 -5.51 12.45 10.00
C ILE A 139 -4.66 12.08 11.22
N PHE A 140 -4.30 10.80 11.37
CA PHE A 140 -3.50 10.32 12.49
C PHE A 140 -2.12 10.99 12.51
N SER A 141 -1.49 11.15 11.35
CA SER A 141 -0.17 11.78 11.23
C SER A 141 -0.22 13.26 11.60
N ILE A 142 -1.20 14.02 11.08
CA ILE A 142 -1.37 15.42 11.44
C ILE A 142 -1.60 15.58 12.94
N VAL A 143 -2.52 14.78 13.52
CA VAL A 143 -2.82 14.84 14.94
C VAL A 143 -1.60 14.49 15.79
N ALA A 144 -0.90 13.40 15.45
CA ALA A 144 0.25 12.95 16.21
C ALA A 144 1.44 13.93 16.12
N ILE A 145 1.75 14.46 14.93
CA ILE A 145 2.89 15.36 14.75
C ILE A 145 2.63 16.72 15.40
N ARG A 146 1.41 17.22 15.40
CA ARG A 146 1.06 18.48 16.11
C ARG A 146 1.23 18.38 17.62
N THR A 147 1.33 17.20 18.21
CA THR A 147 1.64 17.05 19.65
C THR A 147 3.11 17.33 19.97
N LEU A 148 3.98 17.44 18.98
CA LEU A 148 5.43 17.61 19.17
C LEU A 148 5.87 19.06 19.26
N ASP A 149 4.99 20.05 19.05
CA ASP A 149 5.31 21.49 19.06
C ASP A 149 6.59 21.87 18.27
N LEU A 150 6.72 21.32 17.06
CA LEU A 150 7.90 21.50 16.22
C LEU A 150 7.83 22.80 15.41
N GLU A 151 8.98 23.47 15.26
CA GLU A 151 9.10 24.66 14.40
C GLU A 151 8.85 24.35 12.91
N LYS A 152 9.26 23.13 12.46
CA LYS A 152 9.12 22.71 11.07
C LYS A 152 7.74 22.13 10.80
N ASN A 153 7.01 22.75 9.87
CA ASN A 153 5.73 22.23 9.38
C ASN A 153 5.99 21.23 8.24
N ILE A 154 5.45 20.01 8.38
CA ILE A 154 5.53 18.94 7.37
C ILE A 154 4.14 18.48 6.86
N ASP A 155 3.12 19.34 6.98
CA ASP A 155 1.74 19.01 6.57
C ASP A 155 1.67 18.63 5.08
N LYS A 156 2.50 19.27 4.24
CA LYS A 156 2.58 18.97 2.80
C LYS A 156 3.16 17.57 2.54
N GLU A 157 4.23 17.22 3.23
CA GLU A 157 4.87 15.92 3.14
C GLU A 157 3.91 14.81 3.58
N ILE A 158 3.18 15.01 4.68
CA ILE A 158 2.15 14.09 5.18
C ILE A 158 1.06 13.87 4.13
N LEU A 159 0.59 14.94 3.48
CA LEU A 159 -0.39 14.84 2.41
C LEU A 159 0.14 14.02 1.23
N LEU A 160 1.36 14.32 0.76
CA LEU A 160 1.98 13.63 -0.37
C LEU A 160 2.21 12.15 -0.07
N PHE A 161 2.69 11.82 1.14
CA PHE A 161 2.83 10.42 1.57
C PHE A 161 1.48 9.70 1.65
N SER A 162 0.45 10.36 2.15
CA SER A 162 -0.89 9.76 2.20
C SER A 162 -1.46 9.49 0.79
N LEU A 163 -1.24 10.40 -0.15
CA LEU A 163 -1.58 10.18 -1.56
C LEU A 163 -0.77 9.02 -2.17
N ALA A 164 0.54 8.95 -1.88
CA ALA A 164 1.38 7.85 -2.31
C ALA A 164 0.89 6.50 -1.76
N ILE A 165 0.52 6.43 -0.49
CA ILE A 165 -0.07 5.24 0.14
C ILE A 165 -1.34 4.82 -0.60
N PHE A 166 -2.24 5.75 -0.92
CA PHE A 166 -3.44 5.44 -1.68
C PHE A 166 -3.13 4.85 -3.05
N ILE A 167 -2.30 5.52 -3.85
CA ILE A 167 -2.00 5.13 -5.23
C ILE A 167 -1.30 3.77 -5.28
N ILE A 168 -0.29 3.55 -4.44
CA ILE A 168 0.45 2.30 -4.42
C ILE A 168 -0.42 1.16 -3.88
N SER A 169 -1.23 1.40 -2.84
CA SER A 169 -2.17 0.39 -2.34
C SER A 169 -3.21 0.00 -3.40
N MET A 170 -3.71 0.98 -4.19
CA MET A 170 -4.60 0.71 -5.32
C MET A 170 -3.91 -0.12 -6.40
N LEU A 171 -2.64 0.16 -6.70
CA LEU A 171 -1.87 -0.62 -7.66
C LEU A 171 -1.75 -2.08 -7.21
N TYR A 172 -1.41 -2.31 -5.94
CA TYR A 172 -1.34 -3.66 -5.38
C TYR A 172 -2.72 -4.34 -5.28
N CYS A 173 -3.79 -3.58 -5.06
CA CYS A 173 -5.16 -4.09 -5.14
C CYS A 173 -5.47 -4.64 -6.54
N VAL A 174 -5.17 -3.87 -7.58
CA VAL A 174 -5.43 -4.31 -8.97
C VAL A 174 -4.53 -5.48 -9.37
N ILE A 175 -3.28 -5.51 -8.93
CA ILE A 175 -2.40 -6.68 -9.09
C ILE A 175 -3.02 -7.91 -8.41
N GLY A 176 -3.56 -7.75 -7.20
CA GLY A 176 -4.30 -8.81 -6.50
C GLY A 176 -5.50 -9.33 -7.29
N ILE A 177 -6.30 -8.44 -7.90
CA ILE A 177 -7.40 -8.79 -8.79
C ILE A 177 -6.88 -9.60 -9.99
N PHE A 178 -5.82 -9.13 -10.64
CA PHE A 178 -5.22 -9.80 -11.78
C PHE A 178 -4.74 -11.22 -11.42
N ILE A 179 -4.02 -11.36 -10.31
CA ILE A 179 -3.58 -12.68 -9.81
C ILE A 179 -4.79 -13.59 -9.60
N ALA A 180 -5.83 -13.11 -8.92
CA ALA A 180 -7.04 -13.89 -8.67
C ALA A 180 -7.80 -14.28 -9.95
N THR A 181 -7.69 -13.49 -11.02
CA THR A 181 -8.30 -13.85 -12.30
C THR A 181 -7.53 -14.93 -13.04
N VAL A 182 -6.20 -14.98 -12.90
CA VAL A 182 -5.35 -15.90 -13.67
C VAL A 182 -5.21 -17.26 -12.99
N ILE A 183 -5.17 -17.30 -11.67
CA ILE A 183 -4.95 -18.55 -10.92
C ILE A 183 -6.12 -19.53 -11.09
N LYS A 184 -5.81 -20.85 -11.05
CA LYS A 184 -6.80 -21.92 -11.04
C LYS A 184 -7.26 -22.28 -9.62
N ASN A 185 -6.33 -22.27 -8.66
CA ASN A 185 -6.63 -22.59 -7.27
C ASN A 185 -6.90 -21.30 -6.47
N TYR A 186 -8.18 -20.97 -6.28
CA TYR A 186 -8.62 -19.73 -5.62
C TYR A 186 -8.29 -19.68 -4.13
N GLU A 187 -8.17 -20.83 -3.45
CA GLU A 187 -7.75 -20.89 -2.04
C GLU A 187 -6.35 -20.31 -1.84
N LYS A 188 -5.47 -20.44 -2.85
CA LYS A 188 -4.10 -19.93 -2.84
C LYS A 188 -3.98 -18.47 -3.34
N GLY A 189 -5.07 -17.80 -3.68
CA GLY A 189 -5.02 -16.45 -4.24
C GLY A 189 -4.33 -15.44 -3.34
N ASN A 190 -4.68 -15.42 -2.06
CA ASN A 190 -4.01 -14.56 -1.08
C ASN A 190 -2.52 -14.92 -0.90
N LEU A 191 -2.17 -16.19 -0.98
CA LEU A 191 -0.78 -16.65 -0.91
C LEU A 191 0.04 -16.08 -2.08
N TYR A 192 -0.45 -16.22 -3.31
CA TYR A 192 0.26 -15.70 -4.50
C TYR A 192 0.30 -14.16 -4.52
N GLY A 193 -0.74 -13.50 -4.06
CA GLY A 193 -0.75 -12.05 -3.92
C GLY A 193 0.31 -11.56 -2.92
N ASN A 194 0.39 -12.18 -1.74
CA ASN A 194 1.40 -11.85 -0.75
C ASN A 194 2.81 -12.26 -1.20
N LEU A 195 2.97 -13.34 -1.95
CA LEU A 195 4.25 -13.71 -2.54
C LEU A 195 4.73 -12.65 -3.53
N PHE A 196 3.84 -12.13 -4.39
CA PHE A 196 4.16 -11.02 -5.29
C PHE A 196 4.62 -9.78 -4.52
N PHE A 197 3.88 -9.41 -3.45
CA PHE A 197 4.29 -8.33 -2.57
C PHE A 197 5.71 -8.58 -2.02
N PHE A 198 5.98 -9.77 -1.51
CA PHE A 198 7.27 -10.10 -0.91
C PHE A 198 8.43 -10.02 -1.91
N VAL A 199 8.23 -10.53 -3.13
CA VAL A 199 9.23 -10.45 -4.21
C VAL A 199 9.51 -9.00 -4.58
N THR A 200 8.49 -8.18 -4.77
CA THR A 200 8.67 -6.77 -5.10
C THR A 200 9.27 -5.96 -3.95
N PHE A 201 9.02 -6.36 -2.71
CA PHE A 201 9.66 -5.79 -1.52
C PHE A 201 11.16 -6.11 -1.49
N ILE A 202 11.58 -7.37 -1.75
CA ILE A 202 12.98 -7.74 -1.87
C ILE A 202 13.66 -6.96 -3.00
N LEU A 203 13.00 -6.85 -4.16
CA LEU A 203 13.50 -6.04 -5.27
C LEU A 203 13.67 -4.56 -4.88
N SER A 204 12.83 -4.03 -4.01
CA SER A 204 12.94 -2.65 -3.51
C SER A 204 14.18 -2.46 -2.65
N ILE A 205 14.57 -3.46 -1.84
CA ILE A 205 15.80 -3.43 -1.05
C ILE A 205 17.01 -3.48 -1.98
N ILE A 206 16.97 -4.36 -2.99
CA ILE A 206 18.06 -4.45 -3.99
C ILE A 206 18.21 -3.12 -4.73
N TYR A 207 17.12 -2.46 -5.09
CA TYR A 207 17.15 -1.14 -5.73
C TYR A 207 17.90 -0.10 -4.87
N ASP A 208 17.66 -0.07 -3.55
CA ASP A 208 18.32 0.88 -2.64
C ASP A 208 19.82 0.59 -2.44
N VAL A 209 20.25 -0.65 -2.68
CA VAL A 209 21.65 -1.07 -2.51
C VAL A 209 22.47 -0.88 -3.79
N VAL A 210 21.83 -1.05 -4.97
CA VAL A 210 22.49 -1.02 -6.28
C VAL A 210 22.47 0.40 -6.85
N GLU A 211 23.63 0.99 -7.11
CA GLU A 211 23.77 2.39 -7.56
C GLU A 211 23.17 2.70 -8.95
N ASN A 212 22.96 1.69 -9.81
CA ASN A 212 22.40 1.81 -11.16
C ASN A 212 21.09 1.02 -11.33
N GLY A 213 20.22 1.09 -10.34
CA GLY A 213 19.01 0.27 -10.26
C GLY A 213 17.81 0.70 -11.12
N SER A 214 17.97 1.62 -12.10
CA SER A 214 16.83 2.19 -12.87
C SER A 214 15.91 1.13 -13.49
N ILE A 215 16.46 0.01 -13.97
CA ILE A 215 15.68 -1.10 -14.54
C ILE A 215 14.87 -1.81 -13.44
N ILE A 216 15.46 -1.97 -12.25
CA ILE A 216 14.80 -2.63 -11.10
C ILE A 216 13.58 -1.82 -10.67
N ARG A 217 13.63 -0.48 -10.76
CA ARG A 217 12.52 0.42 -10.41
C ARG A 217 11.25 0.08 -11.19
N ILE A 218 11.36 -0.32 -12.46
CA ILE A 218 10.21 -0.68 -13.31
C ILE A 218 9.44 -1.88 -12.72
N PHE A 219 10.16 -2.86 -12.16
CA PHE A 219 9.58 -4.07 -11.57
C PHE A 219 9.23 -3.92 -10.09
N THR A 220 9.45 -2.73 -9.53
CA THR A 220 9.27 -2.45 -8.10
C THR A 220 8.27 -1.30 -7.93
N PRO A 221 6.96 -1.57 -8.00
CA PRO A 221 5.93 -0.53 -7.83
C PRO A 221 6.07 0.25 -6.52
N PHE A 222 6.64 -0.39 -5.50
CA PHE A 222 6.99 0.22 -4.22
C PHE A 222 7.88 1.46 -4.35
N LYS A 223 8.76 1.50 -5.36
CA LYS A 223 9.72 2.60 -5.60
C LYS A 223 9.24 3.61 -6.65
N TYR A 224 7.99 3.54 -7.08
CA TYR A 224 7.46 4.53 -8.03
C TYR A 224 7.34 5.92 -7.39
N LEU A 225 6.99 5.97 -6.11
CA LEU A 225 6.93 7.20 -5.34
C LEU A 225 7.95 7.11 -4.19
N LEU A 226 9.16 7.64 -4.44
CA LEU A 226 10.29 7.52 -3.51
C LEU A 226 10.07 8.40 -2.28
N PRO A 227 10.24 7.87 -1.06
CA PRO A 227 10.18 8.67 0.16
C PRO A 227 11.17 9.83 0.18
N THR A 228 12.39 9.62 -0.34
CA THR A 228 13.43 10.65 -0.45
C THR A 228 13.01 11.84 -1.30
N ASP A 229 12.27 11.59 -2.40
CA ASP A 229 11.80 12.67 -3.26
C ASP A 229 10.69 13.46 -2.60
N ILE A 230 9.76 12.77 -1.92
CA ILE A 230 8.64 13.40 -1.21
C ILE A 230 9.16 14.29 -0.08
N VAL A 231 10.14 13.83 0.72
CA VAL A 231 10.79 14.61 1.79
C VAL A 231 11.48 15.85 1.23
N ASN A 232 12.05 15.77 0.02
CA ASN A 232 12.65 16.91 -0.67
C ASN A 232 11.62 17.79 -1.40
N GLY A 233 10.32 17.58 -1.16
CA GLY A 233 9.22 18.34 -1.77
C GLY A 233 9.04 18.06 -3.27
N LYS A 234 9.66 17.00 -3.80
CA LYS A 234 9.57 16.58 -5.20
C LYS A 234 8.55 15.44 -5.31
N PHE A 235 7.67 15.55 -6.26
CA PHE A 235 6.73 14.49 -6.61
C PHE A 235 6.92 14.16 -8.08
N GLU A 236 7.53 13.03 -8.37
CA GLU A 236 7.80 12.62 -9.74
C GLU A 236 6.50 12.30 -10.48
N ILE A 237 6.18 13.14 -11.47
CA ILE A 237 4.93 13.03 -12.24
C ILE A 237 4.92 11.78 -13.13
N LEU A 238 6.05 11.38 -13.70
CA LEU A 238 6.12 10.26 -14.63
C LEU A 238 5.80 8.92 -13.97
N PRO A 239 6.38 8.52 -12.82
CA PRO A 239 5.99 7.31 -12.10
C PRO A 239 4.54 7.35 -11.58
N LEU A 240 4.03 8.53 -11.24
CA LEU A 240 2.62 8.72 -10.86
C LEU A 240 1.70 8.36 -12.03
N ILE A 241 1.94 8.94 -13.21
CA ILE A 241 1.16 8.64 -14.42
C ILE A 241 1.29 7.16 -14.77
N ALA A 242 2.50 6.61 -14.72
CA ALA A 242 2.74 5.18 -14.97
C ALA A 242 1.91 4.30 -14.03
N SER A 243 1.87 4.63 -12.73
CA SER A 243 1.05 3.91 -11.75
C SER A 243 -0.43 3.91 -12.13
N ILE A 244 -0.98 5.07 -12.49
CA ILE A 244 -2.40 5.22 -12.90
C ILE A 244 -2.68 4.42 -14.17
N VAL A 245 -1.81 4.51 -15.16
CA VAL A 245 -1.96 3.76 -16.42
C VAL A 245 -1.93 2.25 -16.17
N ILE A 246 -1.02 1.76 -15.34
CA ILE A 246 -0.92 0.34 -14.97
C ILE A 246 -2.19 -0.11 -14.23
N ILE A 247 -2.69 0.69 -13.28
CA ILE A 247 -3.94 0.39 -12.55
C ILE A 247 -5.08 0.20 -13.54
N ILE A 248 -5.27 1.15 -14.45
CA ILE A 248 -6.37 1.09 -15.44
C ILE A 248 -6.19 -0.10 -16.38
N ALA A 249 -4.99 -0.27 -16.94
CA ALA A 249 -4.71 -1.34 -17.90
C ALA A 249 -4.91 -2.74 -17.29
N LEU A 250 -4.32 -3.00 -16.13
CA LEU A 250 -4.45 -4.29 -15.44
C LEU A 250 -5.89 -4.55 -15.02
N TYR A 251 -6.62 -3.51 -14.57
CA TYR A 251 -8.02 -3.68 -14.20
C TYR A 251 -8.88 -4.08 -15.41
N ILE A 252 -8.73 -3.40 -16.56
CA ILE A 252 -9.45 -3.75 -17.79
C ILE A 252 -9.10 -5.16 -18.26
N VAL A 253 -7.82 -5.54 -18.23
CA VAL A 253 -7.37 -6.88 -18.61
C VAL A 253 -7.98 -7.93 -17.68
N SER A 254 -7.97 -7.67 -16.37
CA SER A 254 -8.56 -8.57 -15.38
C SER A 254 -10.06 -8.78 -15.61
N LEU A 255 -10.81 -7.71 -15.91
CA LEU A 255 -12.23 -7.82 -16.23
C LEU A 255 -12.48 -8.68 -17.47
N LYS A 256 -11.71 -8.47 -18.55
CA LYS A 256 -11.86 -9.24 -19.79
C LYS A 256 -11.54 -10.71 -19.61
N ILE A 257 -10.50 -11.04 -18.81
CA ILE A 257 -10.16 -12.44 -18.48
C ILE A 257 -11.29 -13.05 -17.66
N PHE A 258 -11.78 -12.33 -16.65
CA PHE A 258 -12.83 -12.82 -15.76
C PHE A 258 -14.14 -13.09 -16.48
N GLU A 259 -14.54 -12.26 -17.45
CA GLU A 259 -15.76 -12.44 -18.24
C GLU A 259 -15.72 -13.72 -19.10
N ARG A 260 -14.54 -14.09 -19.60
CA ARG A 260 -14.33 -15.29 -20.44
C ARG A 260 -14.05 -16.55 -19.64
N LYS A 261 -13.82 -16.43 -18.35
CA LYS A 261 -13.42 -17.56 -17.51
C LYS A 261 -14.61 -18.47 -17.24
N GLU A 262 -14.47 -19.74 -17.64
CA GLU A 262 -15.39 -20.80 -17.22
C GLU A 262 -14.97 -21.29 -15.85
N PHE A 263 -15.90 -21.34 -14.92
CA PHE A 263 -15.68 -21.90 -13.60
C PHE A 263 -16.17 -23.34 -13.66
N SER A 264 -15.25 -24.27 -13.91
CA SER A 264 -15.51 -25.70 -13.75
C SER A 264 -15.31 -26.09 -12.28
N ASN A 265 -16.23 -26.88 -11.75
CA ASN A 265 -16.11 -27.56 -10.47
C ASN A 265 -14.88 -28.48 -10.44
#